data_e9bd7fcde773adeb49c032b35f04ead2
#
_entry.id   e9bd7fcde773adeb49c032b35f04ead2
#
_cell.length_a   1.000
_cell.length_b   1.000
_cell.length_c   1.000
_cell.angle_alpha   90.00
_cell.angle_beta   90.00
_cell.angle_gamma   90.00
#
_symmetry.space_group_name_H-M   'P 1'
#
loop_
_entity.id
_entity.type
_entity.pdbx_description
1 polymer ?
#
loop_
_entity_poly.entity_id
_entity_poly.type
_entity_poly.pdbx_seq_one_letter_code
_entity_poly.pdbx_strand_id
1 'polypeptide(L)'
;MHLFGVLTLIAVAGAGTQLFGHEGHSPPPESVPSAEPSTRVLDLDALFDLADLVDKLADYDVVYVGESHDRYEHHLNQLKIIQGLHKHHPDLVIGMEFFQQPFQAYLDQYVSGEISEREFVKKTEYFERWRFDYRLYRPILRFAREAGIPVLALNLPRELTQKVGRQGIDGLDPEEREQIPDEIDRGDEAYRERVRKVFERHPHAGEREFEHFLEVQLLWDEGMAERAASYLKQYPQRHMVILAGSGHIVHGHGIPQRLERRVAVKSAIVLNGDQLQIDPSVGDFLLFPQPVELPAAGLLGVFLDLDGEGISVQGFADDSGAKAAGMKKGDQIMQVGDVPVESYSDIRLALLDQLPGEKVEVKVLRKRVFLDDENHSFQVELH
;
A
#
# COMPACT_ATOMS: atom_id res chain seq x y z
N MET A 1 4.06 12.83 -20.90
CA MET A 1 4.98 11.67 -20.93
C MET A 1 5.11 11.18 -19.51
N HIS A 2 4.21 10.31 -19.08
CA HIS A 2 4.00 9.91 -17.68
C HIS A 2 4.56 8.52 -17.48
N LEU A 3 5.62 8.40 -16.70
CA LEU A 3 6.18 7.13 -16.26
C LEU A 3 6.31 7.13 -14.73
N PHE A 4 5.20 6.92 -14.06
CA PHE A 4 5.15 6.41 -12.68
C PHE A 4 3.92 5.52 -12.54
N GLY A 5 4.02 4.32 -13.16
CA GLY A 5 3.11 3.23 -12.88
C GLY A 5 3.43 2.61 -11.52
N VAL A 6 2.39 2.33 -10.78
CA VAL A 6 2.43 1.61 -9.50
C VAL A 6 3.19 0.29 -9.67
N LEU A 7 4.21 0.06 -8.84
CA LEU A 7 4.94 -1.21 -8.75
C LEU A 7 4.06 -2.28 -8.09
N THR A 8 3.46 -3.12 -8.92
CA THR A 8 2.94 -4.41 -8.46
C THR A 8 4.08 -5.43 -8.53
N LEU A 9 4.55 -5.92 -7.39
CA LEU A 9 5.55 -6.99 -7.31
C LEU A 9 4.91 -8.32 -7.73
N ILE A 10 5.23 -8.80 -8.95
CA ILE A 10 4.93 -10.18 -9.36
C ILE A 10 6.22 -10.97 -9.33
N ALA A 11 6.27 -12.03 -8.54
CA ALA A 11 7.38 -12.97 -8.49
C ALA A 11 7.20 -14.05 -9.56
N VAL A 12 8.20 -14.25 -10.46
CA VAL A 12 8.27 -15.41 -11.33
C VAL A 12 9.65 -16.04 -11.20
N ALA A 13 9.67 -17.32 -10.86
CA ALA A 13 10.87 -18.15 -10.80
C ALA A 13 11.25 -18.65 -12.20
N GLY A 14 12.54 -18.64 -12.53
CA GLY A 14 13.07 -19.25 -13.74
C GLY A 14 14.48 -19.81 -13.52
N ALA A 15 14.59 -21.13 -13.51
CA ALA A 15 15.86 -21.86 -13.47
C ALA A 15 16.47 -21.94 -14.86
N GLY A 16 17.78 -21.76 -14.95
CA GLY A 16 18.55 -21.99 -16.18
C GLY A 16 19.99 -22.38 -15.90
N THR A 17 20.26 -23.67 -16.02
CA THR A 17 21.60 -24.30 -15.99
C THR A 17 22.35 -24.04 -17.31
N GLN A 18 23.61 -23.61 -17.26
CA GLN A 18 24.58 -23.88 -18.34
C GLN A 18 25.99 -24.19 -17.77
N LEU A 19 26.46 -25.33 -18.21
CA LEU A 19 27.82 -25.84 -18.04
C LEU A 19 28.79 -25.27 -19.10
N PHE A 20 29.94 -24.78 -18.69
CA PHE A 20 31.16 -24.79 -19.52
C PHE A 20 32.40 -25.01 -18.63
N GLY A 21 33.14 -26.04 -18.95
CA GLY A 21 34.40 -26.35 -18.35
C GLY A 21 35.57 -25.61 -19.04
N HIS A 22 36.58 -25.26 -18.26
CA HIS A 22 37.93 -25.14 -18.74
C HIS A 22 38.96 -25.43 -17.65
N GLU A 23 40.05 -26.07 -18.06
CA GLU A 23 41.10 -26.67 -17.25
C GLU A 23 42.07 -25.65 -16.67
N GLY A 24 42.58 -25.98 -15.47
CA GLY A 24 43.98 -25.86 -15.12
C GLY A 24 44.42 -24.59 -14.45
N HIS A 25 44.53 -24.63 -13.14
CA HIS A 25 45.68 -24.37 -12.28
C HIS A 25 45.23 -24.35 -10.83
N SER A 26 45.64 -25.32 -10.03
CA SER A 26 45.28 -25.41 -8.60
C SER A 26 46.15 -24.46 -7.79
N PRO A 27 45.58 -23.47 -7.08
CA PRO A 27 46.29 -22.84 -5.96
C PRO A 27 46.30 -23.80 -4.75
N PRO A 28 47.24 -23.61 -3.78
CA PRO A 28 47.32 -24.45 -2.60
C PRO A 28 46.02 -24.39 -1.77
N PRO A 29 45.68 -25.43 -1.01
CA PRO A 29 44.44 -25.47 -0.27
C PRO A 29 44.42 -24.39 0.81
N GLU A 30 43.61 -23.38 0.62
CA GLU A 30 43.20 -22.51 1.71
C GLU A 30 42.45 -23.35 2.76
N SER A 31 42.87 -23.20 4.02
CA SER A 31 42.23 -23.83 5.17
C SER A 31 40.76 -23.40 5.22
N VAL A 32 39.86 -24.27 4.80
CA VAL A 32 38.42 -24.12 4.93
C VAL A 32 38.12 -24.02 6.44
N PRO A 33 37.46 -22.96 6.93
CA PRO A 33 36.98 -22.92 8.30
C PRO A 33 36.01 -24.07 8.48
N SER A 34 36.25 -24.95 9.44
CA SER A 34 35.40 -26.09 9.78
C SER A 34 34.19 -25.63 10.63
N ALA A 35 33.41 -24.67 10.13
CA ALA A 35 32.11 -24.44 10.68
C ALA A 35 31.13 -25.41 9.98
N GLU A 36 30.59 -26.36 10.73
CA GLU A 36 29.51 -27.19 10.24
C GLU A 36 28.36 -26.29 9.76
N PRO A 37 27.80 -26.52 8.56
CA PRO A 37 26.71 -25.72 8.06
C PRO A 37 25.52 -25.86 9.00
N SER A 38 25.07 -24.75 9.60
CA SER A 38 23.87 -24.75 10.45
C SER A 38 22.66 -24.92 9.54
N THR A 39 21.95 -26.04 9.69
CA THR A 39 20.71 -26.33 8.96
C THR A 39 19.50 -26.02 9.87
N ARG A 40 18.60 -25.16 9.41
CA ARG A 40 17.29 -24.93 10.04
C ARG A 40 16.26 -25.82 9.38
N VAL A 41 15.32 -26.32 10.18
CA VAL A 41 14.23 -27.19 9.71
C VAL A 41 12.89 -26.49 9.97
N LEU A 42 12.05 -26.38 8.94
CA LEU A 42 10.65 -26.01 9.07
C LEU A 42 9.83 -27.29 9.19
N ASP A 43 9.17 -27.48 10.34
CA ASP A 43 8.26 -28.58 10.57
C ASP A 43 6.87 -28.16 10.07
N LEU A 44 6.42 -28.79 8.99
CA LEU A 44 5.12 -28.48 8.39
C LEU A 44 3.94 -29.06 9.19
N ASP A 45 4.19 -30.04 10.08
CA ASP A 45 3.17 -30.57 10.98
C ASP A 45 2.97 -29.70 12.23
N ALA A 46 3.90 -28.76 12.47
CA ALA A 46 3.83 -27.82 13.60
C ALA A 46 3.12 -26.49 13.26
N LEU A 47 2.35 -26.43 12.16
CA LEU A 47 1.54 -25.27 11.81
C LEU A 47 0.40 -25.10 12.83
N PHE A 48 0.06 -23.85 13.11
CA PHE A 48 -0.99 -23.49 14.06
C PHE A 48 -1.91 -22.39 13.47
N ASP A 49 -3.06 -22.21 14.09
CA ASP A 49 -4.07 -21.28 13.59
C ASP A 49 -3.72 -19.81 13.88
N LEU A 50 -4.34 -18.90 13.12
CA LEU A 50 -4.16 -17.46 13.29
C LEU A 50 -4.58 -16.97 14.70
N ALA A 51 -5.53 -17.66 15.35
CA ALA A 51 -5.92 -17.33 16.72
C ALA A 51 -4.78 -17.57 17.71
N ASP A 52 -4.07 -18.69 17.60
CA ASP A 52 -2.91 -19.00 18.45
C ASP A 52 -1.73 -18.06 18.15
N LEU A 53 -1.63 -17.56 16.91
CA LEU A 53 -0.65 -16.54 16.56
C LEU A 53 -0.91 -15.23 17.32
N VAL A 54 -2.17 -14.78 17.40
CA VAL A 54 -2.56 -13.56 18.11
C VAL A 54 -2.10 -13.59 19.58
N ASP A 55 -2.28 -14.72 20.26
CA ASP A 55 -1.84 -14.89 21.67
C ASP A 55 -0.32 -14.75 21.79
N LYS A 56 0.44 -15.26 20.81
CA LYS A 56 1.91 -15.07 20.78
C LYS A 56 2.31 -13.62 20.49
N LEU A 57 1.56 -12.94 19.60
CA LEU A 57 1.83 -11.54 19.23
C LEU A 57 1.51 -10.55 20.35
N ALA A 58 0.67 -10.93 21.31
CA ALA A 58 0.33 -10.07 22.46
C ALA A 58 1.54 -9.73 23.36
N ASP A 59 2.63 -10.49 23.28
CA ASP A 59 3.87 -10.21 24.04
C ASP A 59 4.79 -9.16 23.38
N TYR A 60 4.39 -8.58 22.24
CA TYR A 60 5.20 -7.63 21.49
C TYR A 60 4.62 -6.21 21.55
N ASP A 61 5.50 -5.22 21.66
CA ASP A 61 5.14 -3.81 21.68
C ASP A 61 4.69 -3.33 20.29
N VAL A 62 5.36 -3.85 19.24
CA VAL A 62 5.07 -3.51 17.84
C VAL A 62 4.94 -4.78 17.00
N VAL A 63 3.85 -4.88 16.26
CA VAL A 63 3.63 -5.98 15.29
C VAL A 63 3.53 -5.41 13.90
N TYR A 64 4.47 -5.78 13.03
CA TYR A 64 4.44 -5.45 11.62
C TYR A 64 3.67 -6.53 10.85
N VAL A 65 2.64 -6.14 10.09
CA VAL A 65 1.85 -7.08 9.30
C VAL A 65 1.91 -6.68 7.82
N GLY A 66 2.80 -7.38 7.10
CA GLY A 66 3.06 -7.13 5.68
C GLY A 66 1.95 -7.65 4.79
N GLU A 67 1.75 -6.98 3.64
CA GLU A 67 0.71 -7.35 2.69
C GLU A 67 1.16 -7.13 1.23
N SER A 68 0.37 -7.64 0.27
CA SER A 68 0.31 -7.19 -1.12
C SER A 68 -0.98 -6.40 -1.27
N HIS A 69 -0.86 -5.16 -1.76
CA HIS A 69 -1.92 -4.14 -1.71
C HIS A 69 -3.25 -4.54 -2.35
N ASP A 70 -3.25 -5.50 -3.26
CA ASP A 70 -4.42 -5.99 -4.01
C ASP A 70 -4.98 -7.32 -3.51
N ARG A 71 -4.40 -7.91 -2.45
CA ARG A 71 -4.79 -9.23 -1.93
C ARG A 71 -5.74 -9.08 -0.74
N TYR A 72 -7.04 -9.34 -0.99
CA TYR A 72 -8.07 -9.14 0.03
C TYR A 72 -7.89 -10.02 1.26
N GLU A 73 -7.47 -11.27 1.10
CA GLU A 73 -7.16 -12.19 2.19
C GLU A 73 -6.05 -11.68 3.12
N HIS A 74 -5.08 -10.90 2.60
CA HIS A 74 -4.05 -10.26 3.43
C HIS A 74 -4.67 -9.24 4.39
N HIS A 75 -5.58 -8.39 3.87
CA HIS A 75 -6.27 -7.39 4.67
C HIS A 75 -7.26 -8.00 5.67
N LEU A 76 -7.88 -9.14 5.33
CA LEU A 76 -8.71 -9.89 6.26
C LEU A 76 -7.88 -10.49 7.41
N ASN A 77 -6.66 -10.95 7.14
CA ASN A 77 -5.75 -11.42 8.18
C ASN A 77 -5.26 -10.26 9.06
N GLN A 78 -4.91 -9.11 8.46
CA GLN A 78 -4.60 -7.88 9.21
C GLN A 78 -5.74 -7.51 10.16
N LEU A 79 -6.99 -7.52 9.68
CA LEU A 79 -8.16 -7.25 10.53
C LEU A 79 -8.27 -8.23 11.71
N LYS A 80 -8.12 -9.54 11.45
CA LYS A 80 -8.19 -10.56 12.51
C LYS A 80 -7.10 -10.39 13.56
N ILE A 81 -5.86 -10.07 13.14
CA ILE A 81 -4.75 -9.78 14.05
C ILE A 81 -5.07 -8.54 14.91
N ILE A 82 -5.53 -7.45 14.29
CA ILE A 82 -5.91 -6.23 15.00
C ILE A 82 -7.04 -6.51 16.00
N GLN A 83 -8.09 -7.20 15.59
CA GLN A 83 -9.22 -7.57 16.45
C GLN A 83 -8.79 -8.44 17.66
N GLY A 84 -7.87 -9.34 17.42
CA GLY A 84 -7.33 -10.19 18.47
C GLY A 84 -6.43 -9.40 19.42
N LEU A 85 -5.48 -8.66 18.91
CA LEU A 85 -4.57 -7.84 19.72
C LEU A 85 -5.31 -6.75 20.50
N HIS A 86 -6.37 -6.15 19.97
CA HIS A 86 -7.18 -5.18 20.70
C HIS A 86 -7.88 -5.76 21.94
N LYS A 87 -8.17 -7.08 21.98
CA LYS A 87 -8.71 -7.74 23.17
C LYS A 87 -7.66 -7.86 24.27
N HIS A 88 -6.39 -8.04 23.93
CA HIS A 88 -5.27 -8.09 24.87
C HIS A 88 -4.83 -6.68 25.28
N HIS A 89 -4.83 -5.74 24.33
CA HIS A 89 -4.34 -4.37 24.47
C HIS A 89 -5.42 -3.36 24.03
N PRO A 90 -6.34 -2.94 24.93
CA PRO A 90 -7.38 -1.95 24.60
C PRO A 90 -6.82 -0.59 24.18
N ASP A 91 -5.55 -0.31 24.47
CA ASP A 91 -4.79 0.88 24.12
C ASP A 91 -4.03 0.76 22.80
N LEU A 92 -4.35 -0.24 21.97
CA LEU A 92 -3.76 -0.48 20.66
C LEU A 92 -3.86 0.76 19.76
N VAL A 93 -2.86 0.97 18.89
CA VAL A 93 -2.87 1.92 17.77
C VAL A 93 -2.53 1.21 16.45
N ILE A 94 -3.12 1.65 15.36
CA ILE A 94 -2.86 1.10 14.03
C ILE A 94 -2.07 2.13 13.22
N GLY A 95 -0.82 1.81 12.86
CA GLY A 95 -0.04 2.60 11.89
C GLY A 95 -0.30 2.11 10.48
N MET A 96 -0.62 3.02 9.55
CA MET A 96 -0.94 2.68 8.17
C MET A 96 -0.05 3.43 7.16
N GLU A 97 0.62 2.68 6.28
CA GLU A 97 1.33 3.21 5.11
C GLU A 97 0.39 3.97 4.16
N PHE A 98 -0.85 3.55 4.07
CA PHE A 98 -1.84 3.95 3.06
C PHE A 98 -2.28 5.40 3.16
N PHE A 99 -1.96 6.06 4.28
CA PHE A 99 -2.28 7.47 4.53
C PHE A 99 -1.04 8.30 4.79
N GLN A 100 -1.05 9.51 4.22
CA GLN A 100 0.04 10.46 4.37
C GLN A 100 -0.15 11.35 5.60
N GLN A 101 0.94 11.67 6.28
CA GLN A 101 0.96 12.41 7.55
C GLN A 101 0.14 13.72 7.57
N PRO A 102 0.10 14.54 6.51
CA PRO A 102 -0.72 15.76 6.50
C PRO A 102 -2.22 15.52 6.69
N PHE A 103 -2.70 14.30 6.45
CA PHE A 103 -4.12 13.95 6.59
C PHE A 103 -4.49 13.39 7.96
N GLN A 104 -3.56 13.36 8.94
CA GLN A 104 -3.81 12.80 10.27
C GLN A 104 -5.10 13.32 10.92
N ALA A 105 -5.35 14.60 10.83
CA ALA A 105 -6.55 15.21 11.43
C ALA A 105 -7.86 14.58 10.91
N TYR A 106 -7.90 14.13 9.65
CA TYR A 106 -9.09 13.49 9.08
C TYR A 106 -9.23 12.03 9.52
N LEU A 107 -8.11 11.33 9.80
CA LEU A 107 -8.14 10.01 10.42
C LEU A 107 -8.73 10.12 11.84
N ASP A 108 -8.27 11.09 12.62
CA ASP A 108 -8.74 11.34 13.98
C ASP A 108 -10.25 11.67 13.99
N GLN A 109 -10.71 12.56 13.09
CA GLN A 109 -12.11 12.91 12.92
C GLN A 109 -12.98 11.73 12.49
N TYR A 110 -12.44 10.84 11.65
CA TYR A 110 -13.16 9.65 11.22
C TYR A 110 -13.32 8.65 12.37
N VAL A 111 -12.24 8.38 13.11
CA VAL A 111 -12.25 7.46 14.24
C VAL A 111 -13.16 7.98 15.37
N SER A 112 -13.13 9.30 15.65
CA SER A 112 -14.02 9.92 16.65
C SER A 112 -15.50 9.98 16.22
N GLY A 113 -15.79 9.74 14.94
CA GLY A 113 -17.13 9.81 14.39
C GLY A 113 -17.59 11.20 13.98
N GLU A 114 -16.71 12.20 14.01
CA GLU A 114 -17.01 13.59 13.62
C GLU A 114 -17.32 13.75 12.13
N ILE A 115 -16.67 12.92 11.28
CA ILE A 115 -16.92 12.91 9.84
C ILE A 115 -17.39 11.52 9.37
N SER A 116 -18.17 11.52 8.29
CA SER A 116 -18.63 10.30 7.62
C SER A 116 -17.47 9.57 6.91
N GLU A 117 -17.65 8.28 6.59
CA GLU A 117 -16.71 7.50 5.78
C GLU A 117 -16.46 8.15 4.40
N ARG A 118 -17.52 8.68 3.78
CA ARG A 118 -17.44 9.37 2.47
C ARG A 118 -16.59 10.64 2.56
N GLU A 119 -16.82 11.46 3.58
CA GLU A 119 -16.02 12.66 3.83
C GLU A 119 -14.56 12.32 4.13
N PHE A 120 -14.30 11.28 4.93
CA PHE A 120 -12.98 10.78 5.23
C PHE A 120 -12.21 10.41 3.97
N VAL A 121 -12.78 9.55 3.10
CA VAL A 121 -12.15 9.11 1.85
C VAL A 121 -11.88 10.29 0.91
N LYS A 122 -12.82 11.27 0.83
CA LYS A 122 -12.63 12.47 0.02
C LYS A 122 -11.56 13.39 0.58
N LYS A 123 -11.59 13.68 1.90
CA LYS A 123 -10.64 14.61 2.55
C LYS A 123 -9.21 14.07 2.62
N THR A 124 -9.03 12.76 2.67
CA THR A 124 -7.71 12.13 2.60
C THR A 124 -7.18 11.96 1.18
N GLU A 125 -7.95 12.37 0.17
CA GLU A 125 -7.62 12.22 -1.26
C GLU A 125 -7.24 10.77 -1.58
N TYR A 126 -7.96 9.80 -0.96
CA TYR A 126 -7.57 8.40 -0.97
C TYR A 126 -7.39 7.86 -2.40
N PHE A 127 -8.36 8.06 -3.28
CA PHE A 127 -8.31 7.53 -4.64
C PHE A 127 -7.29 8.23 -5.55
N GLU A 128 -6.93 9.44 -5.24
CA GLU A 128 -5.89 10.20 -5.95
C GLU A 128 -4.49 9.80 -5.53
N ARG A 129 -4.31 9.48 -4.21
CA ARG A 129 -2.99 9.24 -3.61
C ARG A 129 -2.61 7.78 -3.52
N TRP A 130 -3.54 6.91 -3.07
CA TRP A 130 -3.26 5.49 -2.87
C TRP A 130 -3.64 4.62 -4.07
N ARG A 131 -4.81 4.86 -4.68
CA ARG A 131 -5.32 4.24 -5.91
C ARG A 131 -5.78 2.78 -5.81
N PHE A 132 -5.48 2.03 -4.77
CA PHE A 132 -6.05 0.70 -4.55
C PHE A 132 -7.51 0.79 -4.14
N ASP A 133 -8.26 -0.27 -4.35
CA ASP A 133 -9.67 -0.28 -3.99
C ASP A 133 -9.85 -0.07 -2.48
N TYR A 134 -10.59 0.96 -2.10
CA TYR A 134 -10.83 1.31 -0.70
C TYR A 134 -11.49 0.16 0.09
N ARG A 135 -12.28 -0.69 -0.56
CA ARG A 135 -12.95 -1.84 0.05
C ARG A 135 -11.99 -2.89 0.60
N LEU A 136 -10.75 -2.92 0.13
CA LEU A 136 -9.68 -3.76 0.69
C LEU A 136 -9.39 -3.38 2.16
N TYR A 137 -9.34 -2.09 2.46
CA TYR A 137 -8.95 -1.55 3.78
C TYR A 137 -10.16 -1.16 4.65
N ARG A 138 -11.32 -1.01 4.02
CA ARG A 138 -12.57 -0.57 4.67
C ARG A 138 -12.94 -1.35 5.92
N PRO A 139 -12.84 -2.69 5.96
CA PRO A 139 -13.15 -3.45 7.18
C PRO A 139 -12.26 -3.09 8.36
N ILE A 140 -10.96 -2.81 8.14
CA ILE A 140 -10.01 -2.40 9.17
C ILE A 140 -10.38 -1.01 9.69
N LEU A 141 -10.63 -0.06 8.79
CA LEU A 141 -10.99 1.31 9.15
C LEU A 141 -12.32 1.41 9.89
N ARG A 142 -13.31 0.62 9.48
CA ARG A 142 -14.59 0.54 10.19
C ARG A 142 -14.43 -0.05 11.59
N PHE A 143 -13.65 -1.11 11.73
CA PHE A 143 -13.36 -1.67 13.04
C PHE A 143 -12.60 -0.68 13.92
N ALA A 144 -11.61 0.03 13.38
CA ALA A 144 -10.90 1.07 14.13
C ALA A 144 -11.85 2.15 14.66
N ARG A 145 -12.81 2.62 13.83
CA ARG A 145 -13.85 3.57 14.23
C ARG A 145 -14.80 3.00 15.29
N GLU A 146 -15.29 1.78 15.10
CA GLU A 146 -16.23 1.13 16.02
C GLU A 146 -15.61 0.89 17.41
N ALA A 147 -14.33 0.51 17.43
CA ALA A 147 -13.59 0.24 18.66
C ALA A 147 -12.89 1.48 19.24
N GLY A 148 -12.91 2.62 18.55
CA GLY A 148 -12.21 3.83 18.96
C GLY A 148 -10.67 3.70 18.93
N ILE A 149 -10.12 2.83 18.07
CA ILE A 149 -8.69 2.61 17.95
C ILE A 149 -8.07 3.72 17.11
N PRO A 150 -7.08 4.48 17.63
CA PRO A 150 -6.40 5.50 16.83
C PRO A 150 -5.73 4.91 15.60
N VAL A 151 -5.84 5.61 14.47
CA VAL A 151 -5.15 5.27 13.22
C VAL A 151 -4.11 6.34 12.94
N LEU A 152 -2.85 5.93 12.83
CA LEU A 152 -1.72 6.81 12.57
C LEU A 152 -1.37 6.78 11.08
N ALA A 153 -1.42 7.93 10.43
CA ALA A 153 -0.92 8.13 9.08
C ALA A 153 0.61 8.11 9.10
N LEU A 154 1.22 7.12 8.45
CA LEU A 154 2.68 6.94 8.53
C LEU A 154 3.42 7.58 7.38
N ASN A 155 2.83 7.60 6.16
CA ASN A 155 3.57 7.93 4.96
C ASN A 155 3.88 9.42 4.83
N LEU A 156 4.98 9.74 4.18
CA LEU A 156 5.34 11.11 3.82
C LEU A 156 4.44 11.66 2.69
N PRO A 157 4.35 13.00 2.54
CA PRO A 157 3.66 13.61 1.41
C PRO A 157 4.18 13.11 0.07
N ARG A 158 3.28 12.72 -0.83
CA ARG A 158 3.62 12.20 -2.17
C ARG A 158 4.45 13.20 -2.99
N GLU A 159 4.21 14.48 -2.80
CA GLU A 159 4.90 15.57 -3.50
C GLU A 159 6.41 15.54 -3.22
N LEU A 160 6.80 15.27 -1.97
CA LEU A 160 8.21 15.15 -1.58
C LEU A 160 8.85 13.92 -2.24
N THR A 161 8.24 12.75 -2.12
CA THR A 161 8.79 11.51 -2.69
C THR A 161 8.85 11.55 -4.21
N GLN A 162 7.89 12.22 -4.87
CA GLN A 162 7.93 12.45 -6.32
C GLN A 162 9.04 13.42 -6.72
N LYS A 163 9.31 14.47 -5.94
CA LYS A 163 10.41 15.41 -6.20
C LYS A 163 11.75 14.70 -6.04
N VAL A 164 11.91 13.91 -4.98
CA VAL A 164 13.12 13.09 -4.76
C VAL A 164 13.32 12.06 -5.87
N GLY A 165 12.27 11.40 -6.34
CA GLY A 165 12.36 10.48 -7.48
C GLY A 165 12.85 11.12 -8.78
N ARG A 166 12.68 12.44 -8.94
CA ARG A 166 13.16 13.18 -10.12
C ARG A 166 14.52 13.83 -9.93
N GLN A 167 14.84 14.30 -8.71
CA GLN A 167 15.95 15.21 -8.46
C GLN A 167 16.90 14.74 -7.36
N GLY A 168 16.57 13.64 -6.69
CA GLY A 168 17.27 13.21 -5.47
C GLY A 168 16.86 14.04 -4.25
N ILE A 169 17.29 13.58 -3.07
CA ILE A 169 17.07 14.33 -1.80
C ILE A 169 17.73 15.70 -1.83
N ASP A 170 18.85 15.84 -2.52
CA ASP A 170 19.56 17.13 -2.66
C ASP A 170 18.77 18.17 -3.47
N GLY A 171 17.75 17.73 -4.22
CA GLY A 171 16.83 18.59 -4.95
C GLY A 171 15.72 19.23 -4.10
N LEU A 172 15.60 18.84 -2.81
CA LEU A 172 14.64 19.44 -1.89
C LEU A 172 15.11 20.83 -1.44
N ASP A 173 14.17 21.77 -1.37
CA ASP A 173 14.44 23.09 -0.75
C ASP A 173 14.46 23.00 0.80
N PRO A 174 14.86 24.06 1.52
CA PRO A 174 14.96 24.02 2.97
C PRO A 174 13.66 23.68 3.68
N GLU A 175 12.51 24.18 3.22
CA GLU A 175 11.20 23.93 3.84
C GLU A 175 10.75 22.48 3.60
N GLU A 176 11.03 21.92 2.44
CA GLU A 176 10.78 20.51 2.13
C GLU A 176 11.71 19.59 2.91
N ARG A 177 12.96 20.03 3.15
CA ARG A 177 13.94 19.27 3.91
C ARG A 177 13.55 19.10 5.37
N GLU A 178 12.86 20.08 5.96
CA GLU A 178 12.32 20.01 7.32
C GLU A 178 11.16 18.99 7.46
N GLN A 179 10.58 18.53 6.35
CA GLN A 179 9.46 17.58 6.34
C GLN A 179 9.90 16.12 6.18
N ILE A 180 11.19 15.86 6.03
CA ILE A 180 11.74 14.51 5.94
C ILE A 180 12.62 14.22 7.15
N PRO A 181 12.87 12.94 7.50
CA PRO A 181 13.76 12.60 8.61
C PRO A 181 15.16 13.20 8.47
N ASP A 182 15.70 13.69 9.57
CA ASP A 182 17.08 14.17 9.63
C ASP A 182 18.11 13.06 9.41
N GLU A 183 17.80 11.87 9.94
CA GLU A 183 18.66 10.69 9.84
C GLU A 183 18.10 9.72 8.81
N ILE A 184 18.84 9.50 7.72
CA ILE A 184 18.54 8.55 6.65
C ILE A 184 19.71 7.57 6.56
N ASP A 185 19.49 6.31 6.96
CA ASP A 185 20.50 5.28 6.89
C ASP A 185 20.66 4.76 5.45
N ARG A 186 21.78 5.12 4.86
CA ARG A 186 22.22 4.68 3.51
C ARG A 186 23.24 3.55 3.55
N GLY A 187 23.65 3.11 4.75
CA GLY A 187 24.76 2.15 4.95
C GLY A 187 24.35 0.70 4.91
N ASP A 188 23.06 0.37 4.81
CA ASP A 188 22.58 -1.00 4.75
C ASP A 188 22.72 -1.57 3.33
N GLU A 189 23.84 -2.28 3.09
CA GLU A 189 24.12 -2.90 1.80
C GLU A 189 23.13 -4.01 1.44
N ALA A 190 22.60 -4.76 2.41
CA ALA A 190 21.62 -5.80 2.16
C ALA A 190 20.28 -5.21 1.70
N TYR A 191 19.86 -4.11 2.33
CA TYR A 191 18.72 -3.32 1.88
C TYR A 191 18.92 -2.78 0.46
N ARG A 192 20.07 -2.13 0.21
CA ARG A 192 20.42 -1.57 -1.09
C ARG A 192 20.36 -2.62 -2.20
N GLU A 193 20.97 -3.80 -1.97
CA GLU A 193 20.99 -4.91 -2.93
C GLU A 193 19.56 -5.44 -3.20
N ARG A 194 18.72 -5.54 -2.18
CA ARG A 194 17.33 -5.94 -2.32
C ARG A 194 16.53 -4.94 -3.16
N VAL A 195 16.70 -3.64 -2.89
CA VAL A 195 16.06 -2.56 -3.66
C VAL A 195 16.57 -2.56 -5.11
N ARG A 196 17.86 -2.83 -5.34
CA ARG A 196 18.44 -2.96 -6.70
C ARG A 196 17.77 -4.07 -7.49
N LYS A 197 17.57 -5.25 -6.91
CA LYS A 197 16.87 -6.38 -7.56
C LYS A 197 15.44 -6.04 -7.95
N VAL A 198 14.76 -5.20 -7.18
CA VAL A 198 13.43 -4.70 -7.54
C VAL A 198 13.51 -3.71 -8.71
N PHE A 199 14.47 -2.79 -8.64
CA PHE A 199 14.67 -1.77 -9.67
C PHE A 199 15.05 -2.36 -11.03
N GLU A 200 15.89 -3.38 -11.08
CA GLU A 200 16.36 -4.05 -12.31
C GLU A 200 15.26 -4.74 -13.12
N ARG A 201 14.08 -4.93 -12.53
CA ARG A 201 12.89 -5.41 -13.25
C ARG A 201 12.28 -4.35 -14.17
N HIS A 202 12.74 -3.09 -14.07
CA HIS A 202 12.29 -1.99 -14.92
C HIS A 202 13.24 -1.87 -16.13
N PRO A 203 12.72 -1.91 -17.37
CA PRO A 203 13.55 -1.74 -18.55
C PRO A 203 14.11 -0.31 -18.63
N HIS A 204 15.40 -0.18 -19.01
CA HIS A 204 16.09 1.07 -19.34
C HIS A 204 16.42 2.01 -18.16
N ALA A 205 16.60 1.50 -16.97
CA ALA A 205 16.99 2.31 -15.82
C ALA A 205 18.53 2.34 -15.65
N GLY A 206 19.11 3.53 -15.55
CA GLY A 206 20.54 3.77 -15.30
C GLY A 206 20.86 3.88 -13.80
N GLU A 207 22.16 4.03 -13.49
CA GLU A 207 22.61 4.11 -12.07
C GLU A 207 22.06 5.35 -11.34
N ARG A 208 21.94 6.48 -12.01
CA ARG A 208 21.38 7.70 -11.41
C ARG A 208 19.90 7.53 -11.06
N GLU A 209 19.14 6.90 -11.93
CA GLU A 209 17.73 6.60 -11.69
C GLU A 209 17.60 5.60 -10.54
N PHE A 210 18.55 4.65 -10.41
CA PHE A 210 18.58 3.76 -9.26
C PHE A 210 18.84 4.50 -7.94
N GLU A 211 19.78 5.43 -7.89
CA GLU A 211 20.06 6.21 -6.67
C GLU A 211 18.83 7.01 -6.23
N HIS A 212 18.14 7.68 -7.15
CA HIS A 212 16.91 8.38 -6.83
C HIS A 212 15.78 7.43 -6.40
N PHE A 213 15.68 6.25 -7.03
CA PHE A 213 14.73 5.23 -6.62
C PHE A 213 15.02 4.72 -5.21
N LEU A 214 16.28 4.44 -4.90
CA LEU A 214 16.73 4.03 -3.57
C LEU A 214 16.42 5.12 -2.53
N GLU A 215 16.69 6.37 -2.84
CA GLU A 215 16.37 7.50 -1.95
C GLU A 215 14.88 7.60 -1.65
N VAL A 216 14.01 7.35 -2.61
CA VAL A 216 12.56 7.30 -2.39
C VAL A 216 12.18 6.16 -1.44
N GLN A 217 12.75 4.96 -1.63
CA GLN A 217 12.48 3.82 -0.75
C GLN A 217 12.97 4.10 0.69
N LEU A 218 14.16 4.67 0.81
CA LEU A 218 14.71 5.08 2.10
C LEU A 218 13.81 6.11 2.80
N LEU A 219 13.33 7.11 2.07
CA LEU A 219 12.44 8.14 2.62
C LEU A 219 11.11 7.56 3.12
N TRP A 220 10.51 6.63 2.37
CA TRP A 220 9.30 5.96 2.83
C TRP A 220 9.55 5.23 4.14
N ASP A 221 10.59 4.37 4.19
CA ASP A 221 10.87 3.54 5.36
C ASP A 221 11.30 4.39 6.58
N GLU A 222 12.17 5.39 6.38
CA GLU A 222 12.61 6.29 7.44
C GLU A 222 11.47 7.17 7.96
N GLY A 223 10.67 7.74 7.05
CA GLY A 223 9.56 8.62 7.40
C GLY A 223 8.47 7.88 8.17
N MET A 224 8.11 6.66 7.74
CA MET A 224 7.14 5.82 8.43
C MET A 224 7.66 5.39 9.81
N ALA A 225 8.93 4.98 9.88
CA ALA A 225 9.57 4.58 11.13
C ALA A 225 9.69 5.74 12.12
N GLU A 226 10.09 6.92 11.67
CA GLU A 226 10.20 8.11 12.52
C GLU A 226 8.84 8.54 13.07
N ARG A 227 7.80 8.53 12.23
CA ARG A 227 6.44 8.85 12.64
C ARG A 227 5.93 7.88 13.72
N ALA A 228 6.12 6.58 13.51
CA ALA A 228 5.74 5.55 14.47
C ALA A 228 6.55 5.66 15.78
N ALA A 229 7.87 5.82 15.68
CA ALA A 229 8.75 5.99 16.83
C ALA A 229 8.41 7.24 17.67
N SER A 230 8.10 8.36 17.01
CA SER A 230 7.70 9.60 17.69
C SER A 230 6.39 9.41 18.45
N TYR A 231 5.43 8.69 17.88
CA TYR A 231 4.18 8.35 18.55
C TYR A 231 4.43 7.46 19.78
N LEU A 232 5.23 6.40 19.64
CA LEU A 232 5.55 5.48 20.75
C LEU A 232 6.35 6.15 21.88
N LYS A 233 7.24 7.09 21.55
CA LYS A 233 7.94 7.91 22.56
C LYS A 233 6.97 8.80 23.34
N GLN A 234 5.96 9.34 22.68
CA GLN A 234 4.94 10.16 23.32
C GLN A 234 3.97 9.33 24.16
N TYR A 235 3.70 8.09 23.75
CA TYR A 235 2.75 7.17 24.39
C TYR A 235 3.41 5.80 24.64
N PRO A 236 4.39 5.69 25.56
CA PRO A 236 5.24 4.51 25.71
C PRO A 236 4.50 3.25 26.23
N GLN A 237 3.27 3.39 26.71
CA GLN A 237 2.43 2.28 27.15
C GLN A 237 1.61 1.66 26.01
N ARG A 238 1.58 2.28 24.83
CA ARG A 238 0.74 1.79 23.72
C ARG A 238 1.43 0.70 22.94
N HIS A 239 0.62 -0.26 22.51
CA HIS A 239 1.00 -1.28 21.54
C HIS A 239 0.63 -0.80 20.13
N MET A 240 1.43 -1.16 19.13
CA MET A 240 1.21 -0.70 17.75
C MET A 240 1.18 -1.87 16.76
N VAL A 241 0.19 -1.88 15.88
CA VAL A 241 0.21 -2.72 14.68
C VAL A 241 0.51 -1.84 13.48
N ILE A 242 1.58 -2.14 12.73
CA ILE A 242 1.96 -1.41 11.52
C ILE A 242 1.56 -2.23 10.30
N LEU A 243 0.72 -1.65 9.46
CA LEU A 243 0.27 -2.22 8.19
C LEU A 243 1.01 -1.54 7.05
N ALA A 244 1.77 -2.33 6.30
CA ALA A 244 2.53 -1.85 5.15
C ALA A 244 2.75 -2.95 4.12
N GLY A 245 3.07 -2.58 2.89
CA GLY A 245 3.51 -3.51 1.87
C GLY A 245 4.71 -4.33 2.36
N SER A 246 4.71 -5.65 2.07
CA SER A 246 5.75 -6.57 2.53
C SER A 246 7.17 -6.10 2.19
N GLY A 247 7.33 -5.33 1.11
CA GLY A 247 8.61 -4.73 0.70
C GLY A 247 9.25 -3.80 1.74
N HIS A 248 8.43 -3.16 2.58
CA HIS A 248 8.88 -2.26 3.65
C HIS A 248 9.20 -2.97 4.97
N ILE A 249 8.93 -4.28 5.06
CA ILE A 249 8.99 -5.03 6.33
C ILE A 249 9.96 -6.21 6.25
N VAL A 250 10.03 -6.87 5.09
CA VAL A 250 10.76 -8.12 4.89
C VAL A 250 12.22 -8.01 5.30
N HIS A 251 12.72 -9.05 5.96
CA HIS A 251 14.07 -9.15 6.59
C HIS A 251 14.32 -8.11 7.70
N GLY A 252 13.30 -7.35 8.12
CA GLY A 252 13.49 -6.26 9.07
C GLY A 252 14.21 -5.02 8.51
N HIS A 253 14.67 -5.03 7.27
CA HIS A 253 15.54 -4.00 6.69
C HIS A 253 14.85 -2.68 6.36
N GLY A 254 13.53 -2.63 6.32
CA GLY A 254 12.77 -1.41 6.04
C GLY A 254 12.36 -0.66 7.32
N ILE A 255 11.05 -0.53 7.55
CA ILE A 255 10.48 0.15 8.72
C ILE A 255 10.98 -0.44 10.04
N PRO A 256 11.07 -1.80 10.24
CA PRO A 256 11.38 -2.35 11.56
C PRO A 256 12.73 -1.88 12.10
N GLN A 257 13.83 -2.10 11.38
CA GLN A 257 15.18 -1.71 11.80
C GLN A 257 15.29 -0.20 12.09
N ARG A 258 14.61 0.62 11.28
CA ARG A 258 14.62 2.07 11.40
C ARG A 258 13.82 2.56 12.61
N LEU A 259 12.72 1.89 12.92
CA LEU A 259 11.95 2.18 14.13
C LEU A 259 12.72 1.77 15.39
N GLU A 260 13.28 0.55 15.42
CA GLU A 260 14.03 0.02 16.55
C GLU A 260 15.30 0.84 16.87
N ARG A 261 15.93 1.42 15.84
CA ARG A 261 17.04 2.38 16.05
C ARG A 261 16.60 3.64 16.80
N ARG A 262 15.33 4.05 16.63
CA ARG A 262 14.77 5.27 17.22
C ARG A 262 14.13 5.08 18.59
N VAL A 263 13.56 3.91 18.84
CA VAL A 263 12.87 3.59 20.11
C VAL A 263 13.06 2.12 20.43
N ALA A 264 13.40 1.83 21.69
CA ALA A 264 13.55 0.45 22.14
C ALA A 264 12.17 -0.20 22.30
N VAL A 265 11.88 -1.20 21.47
CA VAL A 265 10.63 -1.97 21.44
C VAL A 265 10.93 -3.44 21.18
N LYS A 266 10.09 -4.32 21.71
CA LYS A 266 10.04 -5.72 21.31
C LYS A 266 9.07 -5.84 20.13
N SER A 267 9.58 -6.24 18.98
CA SER A 267 8.76 -6.29 17.77
C SER A 267 8.66 -7.69 17.18
N ALA A 268 7.63 -7.90 16.33
CA ALA A 268 7.47 -9.10 15.53
C ALA A 268 7.05 -8.76 14.09
N ILE A 269 7.56 -9.54 13.15
CA ILE A 269 7.28 -9.43 11.72
C ILE A 269 6.41 -10.58 11.28
N VAL A 270 5.20 -10.26 10.77
CA VAL A 270 4.23 -11.20 10.20
C VAL A 270 4.09 -10.91 8.71
N LEU A 271 4.34 -11.90 7.88
CA LEU A 271 4.28 -11.78 6.41
C LEU A 271 3.38 -12.86 5.81
N ASN A 272 2.91 -12.65 4.57
CA ASN A 272 2.19 -13.66 3.81
C ASN A 272 3.17 -14.43 2.92
N GLY A 273 3.23 -15.76 3.10
CA GLY A 273 4.21 -16.64 2.47
C GLY A 273 3.91 -16.97 1.00
N ASP A 274 2.70 -16.68 0.51
CA ASP A 274 2.26 -16.95 -0.86
C ASP A 274 2.99 -16.08 -1.91
N GLN A 275 3.58 -14.96 -1.49
CA GLN A 275 4.29 -13.99 -2.34
C GLN A 275 5.81 -13.99 -2.11
N LEU A 276 6.31 -14.81 -1.18
CA LEU A 276 7.70 -14.78 -0.74
C LEU A 276 8.43 -16.09 -1.02
N GLN A 277 9.72 -16.00 -1.34
CA GLN A 277 10.59 -17.14 -1.19
C GLN A 277 10.74 -17.42 0.30
N ILE A 278 10.36 -18.63 0.75
CA ILE A 278 10.44 -19.01 2.15
C ILE A 278 11.90 -19.11 2.55
N ASP A 279 12.32 -18.23 3.44
CA ASP A 279 13.65 -18.17 4.05
C ASP A 279 13.48 -17.82 5.54
N PRO A 280 14.20 -18.46 6.48
CA PRO A 280 14.06 -18.19 7.92
C PRO A 280 14.42 -16.76 8.35
N SER A 281 14.98 -15.94 7.47
CA SER A 281 15.33 -14.55 7.75
C SER A 281 14.29 -13.54 7.30
N VAL A 282 13.22 -13.95 6.59
CA VAL A 282 12.24 -13.01 6.03
C VAL A 282 11.39 -12.31 7.09
N GLY A 283 11.15 -12.98 8.22
CA GLY A 283 10.34 -12.48 9.34
C GLY A 283 10.19 -13.52 10.42
N ASP A 284 9.38 -13.23 11.45
CA ASP A 284 9.15 -14.13 12.59
C ASP A 284 8.03 -15.14 12.32
N PHE A 285 7.00 -14.74 11.58
CA PHE A 285 5.84 -15.55 11.27
C PHE A 285 5.44 -15.42 9.79
N LEU A 286 5.07 -16.56 9.18
CA LEU A 286 4.52 -16.62 7.82
C LEU A 286 3.08 -17.14 7.86
N LEU A 287 2.18 -16.38 7.24
CA LEU A 287 0.79 -16.77 7.01
C LEU A 287 0.67 -17.42 5.63
N PHE A 288 -0.17 -18.44 5.53
CA PHE A 288 -0.51 -19.11 4.26
C PHE A 288 -2.02 -18.97 4.01
N PRO A 289 -2.49 -17.76 3.61
CA PRO A 289 -3.90 -17.53 3.40
C PRO A 289 -4.44 -18.29 2.21
N GLN A 290 -5.70 -18.73 2.29
CA GLN A 290 -6.42 -19.14 1.09
C GLN A 290 -6.87 -17.88 0.35
N PRO A 291 -6.78 -17.85 -0.99
CA PRO A 291 -7.23 -16.71 -1.79
C PRO A 291 -8.72 -16.41 -1.53
N VAL A 292 -9.02 -15.12 -1.35
CA VAL A 292 -10.39 -14.62 -1.19
C VAL A 292 -10.58 -13.46 -2.17
N GLU A 293 -11.54 -13.60 -3.06
CA GLU A 293 -11.87 -12.53 -4.00
C GLU A 293 -12.56 -11.37 -3.27
N LEU A 294 -12.13 -10.15 -3.57
CA LEU A 294 -12.88 -8.95 -3.17
C LEU A 294 -14.25 -8.99 -3.87
N PRO A 295 -15.38 -8.83 -3.14
CA PRO A 295 -16.68 -8.81 -3.78
C PRO A 295 -16.76 -7.83 -4.94
N ALA A 296 -17.40 -8.22 -6.03
CA ALA A 296 -17.49 -7.37 -7.22
C ALA A 296 -18.13 -6.01 -6.89
N ALA A 297 -17.64 -4.95 -7.52
CA ALA A 297 -18.23 -3.60 -7.46
C ALA A 297 -18.99 -3.32 -8.73
N GLY A 298 -20.09 -2.60 -8.65
CA GLY A 298 -20.76 -2.07 -9.82
C GLY A 298 -19.94 -0.98 -10.48
N LEU A 299 -19.64 -1.14 -11.77
CA LEU A 299 -18.87 -0.21 -12.56
C LEU A 299 -19.69 0.39 -13.71
N LEU A 300 -19.40 1.64 -14.08
CA LEU A 300 -20.00 2.28 -15.26
C LEU A 300 -19.45 1.72 -16.57
N GLY A 301 -18.23 1.13 -16.53
CA GLY A 301 -17.53 0.65 -17.72
C GLY A 301 -16.97 1.77 -18.60
N VAL A 302 -16.48 2.85 -18.01
CA VAL A 302 -15.91 4.00 -18.69
C VAL A 302 -14.43 4.17 -18.41
N PHE A 303 -13.67 4.55 -19.42
CA PHE A 303 -12.36 5.15 -19.25
C PHE A 303 -12.53 6.67 -19.15
N LEU A 304 -11.84 7.29 -18.20
CA LEU A 304 -12.02 8.70 -17.88
C LEU A 304 -10.82 9.52 -18.32
N ASP A 305 -11.08 10.71 -18.83
CA ASP A 305 -10.13 11.79 -19.00
C ASP A 305 -10.22 12.71 -17.77
N LEU A 306 -9.11 12.81 -17.03
CA LEU A 306 -9.01 13.58 -15.79
C LEU A 306 -8.20 14.88 -15.97
N ASP A 307 -7.60 15.10 -17.16
CA ASP A 307 -6.69 16.22 -17.44
C ASP A 307 -7.43 17.47 -17.97
N GLY A 308 -8.73 17.35 -18.27
CA GLY A 308 -9.56 18.41 -18.84
C GLY A 308 -10.30 19.28 -17.80
N GLU A 309 -11.13 20.20 -18.31
CA GLU A 309 -12.11 20.91 -17.48
C GLU A 309 -13.24 19.96 -17.04
N GLY A 310 -13.07 19.34 -15.85
CA GLY A 310 -13.99 18.32 -15.34
C GLY A 310 -13.67 16.91 -15.87
N ILE A 311 -14.44 15.93 -15.43
CA ILE A 311 -14.21 14.53 -15.72
C ILE A 311 -15.04 14.09 -16.91
N SER A 312 -14.40 13.68 -17.98
CA SER A 312 -15.09 13.29 -19.22
C SER A 312 -14.83 11.83 -19.61
N VAL A 313 -15.74 11.26 -20.38
CA VAL A 313 -15.63 9.91 -20.92
C VAL A 313 -14.59 9.89 -22.06
N GLN A 314 -13.46 9.24 -21.82
CA GLN A 314 -12.43 9.01 -22.83
C GLN A 314 -12.76 7.80 -23.73
N GLY A 315 -13.42 6.78 -23.18
CA GLY A 315 -13.78 5.55 -23.86
C GLY A 315 -14.62 4.63 -22.99
N PHE A 316 -14.85 3.41 -23.49
CA PHE A 316 -15.69 2.42 -22.84
C PHE A 316 -15.02 1.05 -22.80
N ALA A 317 -15.28 0.28 -21.74
CA ALA A 317 -14.99 -1.13 -21.68
C ALA A 317 -15.92 -1.91 -22.65
N ASP A 318 -15.59 -3.15 -22.96
CA ASP A 318 -16.35 -3.96 -23.93
C ASP A 318 -17.80 -4.21 -23.47
N ASP A 319 -18.00 -4.42 -22.17
CA ASP A 319 -19.28 -4.69 -21.50
C ASP A 319 -19.86 -3.45 -20.80
N SER A 320 -19.51 -2.25 -21.26
CA SER A 320 -19.89 -0.99 -20.64
C SER A 320 -21.40 -0.76 -20.56
N GLY A 321 -21.96 -0.69 -19.37
CA GLY A 321 -23.33 -0.27 -19.12
C GLY A 321 -23.58 1.19 -19.51
N ALA A 322 -22.61 2.06 -19.32
CA ALA A 322 -22.69 3.47 -19.74
C ALA A 322 -22.82 3.59 -21.27
N LYS A 323 -22.05 2.80 -22.04
CA LYS A 323 -22.16 2.75 -23.50
C LYS A 323 -23.54 2.22 -23.94
N ALA A 324 -23.99 1.14 -23.30
CA ALA A 324 -25.32 0.55 -23.59
C ALA A 324 -26.46 1.52 -23.28
N ALA A 325 -26.33 2.36 -22.26
CA ALA A 325 -27.30 3.41 -21.92
C ALA A 325 -27.28 4.61 -22.89
N GLY A 326 -26.29 4.73 -23.79
CA GLY A 326 -26.22 5.78 -24.80
C GLY A 326 -25.28 6.95 -24.47
N MET A 327 -24.45 6.82 -23.44
CA MET A 327 -23.35 7.77 -23.19
C MET A 327 -22.35 7.76 -24.33
N LYS A 328 -21.66 8.86 -24.55
CA LYS A 328 -20.71 9.04 -25.65
C LYS A 328 -19.35 9.50 -25.13
N LYS A 329 -18.31 9.22 -25.93
CA LYS A 329 -16.99 9.82 -25.70
C LYS A 329 -17.11 11.35 -25.74
N GLY A 330 -16.49 12.02 -24.76
CA GLY A 330 -16.53 13.46 -24.55
C GLY A 330 -17.69 13.93 -23.67
N ASP A 331 -18.61 13.06 -23.25
CA ASP A 331 -19.62 13.42 -22.24
C ASP A 331 -18.92 13.72 -20.91
N GLN A 332 -19.12 14.93 -20.38
CA GLN A 332 -18.62 15.33 -19.07
C GLN A 332 -19.60 14.83 -18.00
N ILE A 333 -19.09 14.02 -17.05
CA ILE A 333 -19.93 13.47 -15.98
C ILE A 333 -20.12 14.54 -14.92
N MET A 334 -21.37 14.92 -14.69
CA MET A 334 -21.76 15.96 -13.75
C MET A 334 -22.32 15.41 -12.44
N GLN A 335 -22.93 14.21 -12.49
CA GLN A 335 -23.54 13.57 -11.34
C GLN A 335 -23.63 12.06 -11.55
N VAL A 336 -23.41 11.27 -10.48
CA VAL A 336 -23.65 9.83 -10.43
C VAL A 336 -24.53 9.53 -9.21
N GLY A 337 -25.72 8.98 -9.43
CA GLY A 337 -26.74 8.87 -8.40
C GLY A 337 -27.11 10.25 -7.85
N ASP A 338 -27.00 10.42 -6.55
CA ASP A 338 -27.20 11.68 -5.82
C ASP A 338 -25.91 12.50 -5.61
N VAL A 339 -24.75 12.00 -6.10
CA VAL A 339 -23.44 12.62 -5.88
C VAL A 339 -23.04 13.51 -7.05
N PRO A 340 -22.91 14.84 -6.84
CA PRO A 340 -22.28 15.73 -7.82
C PRO A 340 -20.83 15.32 -8.04
N VAL A 341 -20.34 15.39 -9.28
CA VAL A 341 -19.00 14.97 -9.66
C VAL A 341 -18.12 16.19 -9.92
N GLU A 342 -17.16 16.41 -9.03
CA GLU A 342 -16.10 17.41 -9.14
C GLU A 342 -14.72 16.75 -9.28
N SER A 343 -14.58 15.51 -8.77
CA SER A 343 -13.35 14.75 -8.73
C SER A 343 -13.57 13.27 -9.10
N TYR A 344 -12.50 12.57 -9.42
CA TYR A 344 -12.52 11.12 -9.62
C TYR A 344 -13.05 10.39 -8.37
N SER A 345 -12.69 10.88 -7.18
CA SER A 345 -13.17 10.35 -5.91
C SER A 345 -14.69 10.38 -5.81
N ASP A 346 -15.38 11.40 -6.34
CA ASP A 346 -16.83 11.48 -6.27
C ASP A 346 -17.50 10.33 -7.03
N ILE A 347 -16.99 9.97 -8.20
CA ILE A 347 -17.49 8.82 -8.97
C ILE A 347 -17.24 7.51 -8.20
N ARG A 348 -16.03 7.33 -7.65
CA ARG A 348 -15.70 6.13 -6.86
C ARG A 348 -16.57 6.00 -5.61
N LEU A 349 -16.83 7.12 -4.95
CA LEU A 349 -17.68 7.18 -3.76
C LEU A 349 -19.17 6.96 -4.08
N ALA A 350 -19.65 7.45 -5.23
CA ALA A 350 -21.01 7.19 -5.68
C ALA A 350 -21.27 5.70 -5.95
N LEU A 351 -20.24 4.98 -6.38
CA LEU A 351 -20.30 3.55 -6.74
C LEU A 351 -19.81 2.61 -5.63
N LEU A 352 -19.32 3.13 -4.50
CA LEU A 352 -18.61 2.36 -3.48
C LEU A 352 -19.42 1.16 -2.93
N ASP A 353 -20.73 1.34 -2.79
CA ASP A 353 -21.66 0.34 -2.25
C ASP A 353 -22.61 -0.25 -3.32
N GLN A 354 -22.41 0.12 -4.59
CA GLN A 354 -23.23 -0.38 -5.69
C GLN A 354 -22.74 -1.73 -6.18
N LEU A 355 -23.65 -2.60 -6.58
CA LEU A 355 -23.37 -3.94 -7.06
C LEU A 355 -23.55 -4.06 -8.58
N PRO A 356 -22.89 -5.01 -9.24
CA PRO A 356 -23.21 -5.35 -10.64
C PRO A 356 -24.69 -5.68 -10.80
N GLY A 357 -25.31 -5.20 -11.91
CA GLY A 357 -26.74 -5.33 -12.20
C GLY A 357 -27.62 -4.24 -11.61
N GLU A 358 -27.14 -3.45 -10.65
CA GLU A 358 -27.87 -2.27 -10.17
C GLU A 358 -27.88 -1.15 -11.20
N LYS A 359 -28.87 -0.26 -11.12
CA LYS A 359 -29.00 0.88 -12.02
C LYS A 359 -28.75 2.17 -11.28
N VAL A 360 -27.90 3.00 -11.87
CA VAL A 360 -27.60 4.33 -11.36
C VAL A 360 -27.91 5.40 -12.41
N GLU A 361 -28.50 6.51 -11.99
CA GLU A 361 -28.68 7.69 -12.85
C GLU A 361 -27.32 8.39 -13.02
N VAL A 362 -26.93 8.64 -14.28
CA VAL A 362 -25.74 9.43 -14.61
C VAL A 362 -26.15 10.65 -15.40
N LYS A 363 -25.86 11.84 -14.87
CA LYS A 363 -26.09 13.11 -15.60
C LYS A 363 -24.80 13.58 -16.20
N VAL A 364 -24.86 13.96 -17.48
CA VAL A 364 -23.70 14.43 -18.23
C VAL A 364 -23.99 15.74 -18.96
N LEU A 365 -22.96 16.54 -19.15
CA LEU A 365 -22.94 17.68 -20.05
C LEU A 365 -22.25 17.27 -21.37
N ARG A 366 -22.98 17.29 -22.46
CA ARG A 366 -22.46 16.99 -23.81
C ARG A 366 -22.11 18.30 -24.52
N LYS A 367 -20.82 18.59 -24.64
CA LYS A 367 -20.32 19.77 -25.33
C LYS A 367 -20.56 19.63 -26.85
N ARG A 368 -21.03 20.70 -27.48
CA ARG A 368 -21.34 20.76 -28.90
C ARG A 368 -20.58 21.87 -29.58
N VAL A 369 -19.92 21.55 -30.70
CA VAL A 369 -19.23 22.55 -31.51
C VAL A 369 -20.27 23.39 -32.24
N PHE A 370 -20.28 24.71 -32.03
CA PHE A 370 -21.16 25.70 -32.62
C PHE A 370 -22.65 25.67 -32.19
N LEU A 371 -22.99 24.94 -31.13
CA LEU A 371 -24.33 24.89 -30.56
C LEU A 371 -24.23 24.95 -29.03
N ASP A 372 -25.36 25.24 -28.37
CA ASP A 372 -25.42 25.18 -26.91
C ASP A 372 -25.17 23.75 -26.39
N ASP A 373 -24.50 23.64 -25.25
CA ASP A 373 -24.25 22.37 -24.59
C ASP A 373 -25.56 21.72 -24.12
N GLU A 374 -25.61 20.41 -24.15
CA GLU A 374 -26.83 19.65 -23.81
C GLU A 374 -26.62 18.82 -22.52
N ASN A 375 -27.57 18.95 -21.59
CA ASN A 375 -27.67 18.06 -20.45
C ASN A 375 -28.42 16.78 -20.82
N HIS A 376 -27.83 15.62 -20.51
CA HIS A 376 -28.46 14.31 -20.66
C HIS A 376 -28.46 13.55 -19.33
N SER A 377 -29.48 12.72 -19.14
CA SER A 377 -29.56 11.77 -18.04
C SER A 377 -29.72 10.36 -18.59
N PHE A 378 -28.92 9.43 -18.03
CA PHE A 378 -28.89 8.02 -18.43
C PHE A 378 -29.12 7.13 -17.23
N GLN A 379 -29.93 6.09 -17.39
CA GLN A 379 -30.02 4.99 -16.42
C GLN A 379 -28.99 3.93 -16.82
N VAL A 380 -27.88 3.88 -16.10
CA VAL A 380 -26.77 2.99 -16.40
C VAL A 380 -26.89 1.74 -15.54
N GLU A 381 -26.98 0.58 -16.16
CA GLU A 381 -26.86 -0.71 -15.48
C GLU A 381 -25.37 -1.01 -15.26
N LEU A 382 -25.01 -1.21 -14.00
CA LEU A 382 -23.62 -1.46 -13.61
C LEU A 382 -23.22 -2.90 -13.94
N HIS A 383 -21.95 -3.13 -14.27
CA HIS A 383 -21.42 -4.45 -14.58
C HIS A 383 -20.29 -4.82 -13.62
#